data_4b4850a95a5188f9bc75f091de189dca
#
_entry.id   4b4850a95a5188f9bc75f091de189dca
#
_cell.length_a   1.000
_cell.length_b   1.000
_cell.length_c   1.000
_cell.angle_alpha   90.00
_cell.angle_beta   90.00
_cell.angle_gamma   90.00
#
_symmetry.space_group_name_H-M   'P 1'
#
loop_
_entity.id
_entity.type
_entity.pdbx_description
1 polymer ?
#
loop_
_entity_poly.entity_id
_entity_poly.type
_entity_poly.pdbx_seq_one_letter_code
_entity_poly.pdbx_strand_id
1 'polypeptide(L)' 'MRMKRACELIKETTLSVADIAEQTGFQTPGYFNKVFKNHFGETPGHYASRVRQQ' A
#
# COMPACT_ATOMS: atom_id res chain seq x y z
N MET A 1 -8.19 0.36 9.63
CA MET A 1 -7.17 0.70 8.63
C MET A 1 -5.80 0.56 9.25
N ARG A 2 -4.94 -0.20 8.61
CA ARG A 2 -3.64 -0.56 9.19
C ARG A 2 -2.53 -0.34 8.17
N MET A 3 -1.80 0.78 8.32
CA MET A 3 -0.68 1.08 7.43
C MET A 3 0.44 0.05 7.55
N LYS A 4 0.72 -0.39 8.75
CA LYS A 4 1.76 -1.40 8.96
C LYS A 4 1.42 -2.69 8.22
N ARG A 5 0.15 -3.11 8.27
CA ARG A 5 -0.28 -4.32 7.56
C ARG A 5 -0.19 -4.11 6.05
N ALA A 6 -0.53 -2.90 5.58
CA ALA A 6 -0.41 -2.59 4.15
C ALA A 6 1.04 -2.75 3.69
N CYS A 7 2.00 -2.24 4.45
CA CYS A 7 3.41 -2.40 4.13
C CYS A 7 3.82 -3.86 4.07
N GLU A 8 3.35 -4.65 5.02
CA GLU A 8 3.65 -6.08 5.04
C GLU A 8 3.13 -6.78 3.79
N LEU A 9 1.89 -6.46 3.41
CA LEU A 9 1.30 -7.06 2.22
C LEU A 9 2.06 -6.66 0.95
N ILE A 10 2.51 -5.43 0.88
CA ILE A 10 3.29 -4.98 -0.27
C ILE A 10 4.59 -5.75 -0.37
N LYS A 11 5.26 -5.98 0.75
CA LYS A 11 6.54 -6.67 0.75
C LYS A 11 6.41 -8.17 0.54
N GLU A 12 5.35 -8.77 1.09
CA GLU A 12 5.26 -10.23 1.18
C GLU A 12 4.38 -10.85 0.10
N THR A 13 3.60 -10.05 -0.60
CA THR A 13 2.68 -10.58 -1.61
C THR A 13 2.84 -9.84 -2.91
N THR A 14 2.19 -10.36 -3.97
CA THR A 14 2.13 -9.71 -5.26
C THR A 14 0.77 -9.06 -5.51
N LEU A 15 0.01 -8.84 -4.45
CA LEU A 15 -1.29 -8.20 -4.57
C LEU A 15 -1.14 -6.79 -5.13
N SER A 16 -2.15 -6.36 -5.88
CA SER A 16 -2.17 -5.00 -6.40
C SER A 16 -2.43 -4.01 -5.25
N VAL A 17 -2.11 -2.74 -5.49
CA VAL A 17 -2.37 -1.69 -4.51
C VAL A 17 -3.86 -1.64 -4.16
N ALA A 18 -4.73 -1.79 -5.16
CA ALA A 18 -6.18 -1.78 -4.92
C ALA A 18 -6.60 -2.93 -4.01
N ASP A 19 -6.05 -4.11 -4.23
CA ASP A 19 -6.36 -5.27 -3.39
C ASP A 19 -5.88 -5.04 -1.96
N ILE A 20 -4.71 -4.48 -1.81
CA ILE A 20 -4.15 -4.21 -0.48
C ILE A 20 -5.00 -3.19 0.26
N ALA A 21 -5.44 -2.15 -0.45
CA ALA A 21 -6.31 -1.14 0.15
C ALA A 21 -7.59 -1.77 0.68
N GLU A 22 -8.18 -2.65 -0.11
CA GLU A 22 -9.41 -3.32 0.29
C GLU A 22 -9.19 -4.22 1.50
N GLN A 23 -8.12 -4.98 1.49
CA GLN A 23 -7.85 -5.91 2.58
C GLN A 23 -7.49 -5.22 3.89
N THR A 24 -6.98 -4.00 3.82
CA THR A 24 -6.62 -3.26 5.01
C THR A 24 -7.72 -2.30 5.47
N GLY A 25 -8.91 -2.39 4.86
CA GLY A 25 -10.07 -1.67 5.34
C GLY A 25 -10.25 -0.28 4.76
N PHE A 26 -9.54 0.07 3.71
CA PHE A 26 -9.73 1.35 3.04
C PHE A 26 -10.85 1.22 2.01
N GLN A 27 -11.72 2.22 1.96
CA GLN A 27 -12.88 2.17 1.09
C GLN A 27 -12.52 2.36 -0.38
N THR A 28 -11.51 3.18 -0.65
CA THR A 28 -11.10 3.44 -2.03
C THR A 28 -9.58 3.42 -2.13
N PRO A 29 -9.06 3.00 -3.31
CA PRO A 29 -7.60 3.06 -3.51
C PRO A 29 -7.05 4.48 -3.46
N GLY A 30 -7.85 5.46 -3.90
CA GLY A 30 -7.43 6.85 -3.86
C GLY A 30 -7.17 7.35 -2.44
N TYR A 31 -8.07 7.01 -1.54
CA TYR A 31 -7.90 7.38 -0.14
C TYR A 31 -6.68 6.68 0.46
N PHE A 32 -6.52 5.41 0.15
CA PHE A 32 -5.38 4.64 0.61
C PHE A 32 -4.07 5.28 0.13
N ASN A 33 -4.02 5.66 -1.16
CA ASN A 33 -2.83 6.32 -1.70
C ASN A 33 -2.49 7.60 -0.94
N LYS A 34 -3.51 8.40 -0.64
CA LYS A 34 -3.30 9.66 0.06
C LYS A 34 -2.76 9.43 1.46
N VAL A 35 -3.37 8.51 2.19
CA VAL A 35 -2.94 8.22 3.56
C VAL A 35 -1.54 7.62 3.58
N PHE A 36 -1.27 6.70 2.65
CA PHE A 36 0.04 6.06 2.57
C PHE A 36 1.13 7.10 2.28
N LYS A 37 0.87 7.99 1.33
CA LYS A 37 1.85 9.01 0.99
C LYS A 37 2.12 9.93 2.16
N ASN A 38 1.07 10.32 2.90
CA ASN A 38 1.25 11.15 4.08
C ASN A 38 2.05 10.45 5.16
N HIS A 39 1.88 9.13 5.27
CA HIS A 39 2.51 8.37 6.33
C HIS A 39 3.98 8.04 6.01
N PHE A 40 4.26 7.69 4.76
CA PHE A 40 5.59 7.21 4.37
C PHE A 40 6.34 8.14 3.42
N GLY A 41 5.71 9.18 2.91
CA GLY A 41 6.36 10.12 2.01
C GLY A 41 6.39 9.69 0.56
N GLU A 42 5.83 8.54 0.21
CA GLU A 42 5.76 8.07 -1.18
C GLU A 42 4.47 7.28 -1.37
N THR A 43 4.01 7.19 -2.63
CA THR A 43 2.79 6.45 -2.93
C THR A 43 3.02 4.95 -2.75
N PRO A 44 1.95 4.18 -2.46
CA PRO A 44 2.11 2.73 -2.32
C PRO A 44 2.55 2.05 -3.62
N GLY A 45 2.17 2.59 -4.78
CA GLY A 45 2.65 2.06 -6.05
C GLY A 45 4.14 2.23 -6.21
N HIS A 46 4.65 3.40 -5.87
CA HIS A 46 6.08 3.67 -5.92
C HIS A 46 6.83 2.80 -4.92
N TYR A 47 6.30 2.69 -3.71
CA TYR A 47 6.89 1.86 -2.69
C TYR A 47 6.95 0.39 -3.12
N ALA A 48 5.85 -0.11 -3.69
CA ALA A 48 5.77 -1.50 -4.15
C ALA A 48 6.80 -1.75 -5.25
N SER A 49 6.92 -0.82 -6.20
CA SER A 49 7.88 -0.95 -7.28
C SER A 49 9.31 -1.05 -6.72
N ARG A 50 9.61 -0.23 -5.74
CA ARG A 50 10.95 -0.20 -5.14
C ARG A 50 11.27 -1.49 -4.39
N VAL A 51 10.35 -1.96 -3.53
CA VAL A 51 10.64 -3.13 -2.69
C VAL A 51 10.50 -4.44 -3.44
N ARG A 52 9.74 -4.46 -4.53
CA ARG A 52 9.51 -5.69 -5.30
C ARG A 52 10.53 -5.91 -6.40
N GLN A 53 11.44 -4.99 -6.56
CA GLN A 53 12.49 -5.11 -7.58
C GLN A 53 13.70 -5.89 -7.13
N GLN A 54 13.71 -6.34 -5.92
CA GLN A 54 14.87 -7.05 -5.39
C GLN A 54 14.91 -8.50 -5.75
#